data_a36b58049a39c5850f9fdb0584d3d94b
#
_entry.id   a36b58049a39c5850f9fdb0584d3d94b
#
_cell.length_a   1.000
_cell.length_b   1.000
_cell.length_c   1.000
_cell.angle_alpha   90.00
_cell.angle_beta   90.00
_cell.angle_gamma   90.00
#
_symmetry.space_group_name_H-M   'P 1'
#
loop_
_entity.id
_entity.type
_entity.pdbx_description
1 polymer ?
#
loop_
_entity_poly.entity_id
_entity_poly.type
_entity_poly.pdbx_seq_one_letter_code
_entity_poly.pdbx_strand_id
1 'polypeptide(L)'
;MQPIRYQTPQIRKALKELEKSTTDVRDPAAVSDAQSLFSALGNFEVIVGMVIWHDILFSVNMVSKKLQSKIVCLDATLKQIEGLISYFQKYRNEGFDSSIEIAKTIASDMDIEPKFPTKHQGKRKKQFDEINDQDEELQRSSLESFKVEYFLVIVDAAIV
;
A
#
# COMPACT_ATOMS: atom_id res chain seq x y z
N MET A 1 12.32 -11.92 11.56
CA MET A 1 12.37 -10.47 11.24
C MET A 1 10.98 -9.89 11.46
N GLN A 2 10.88 -8.81 12.23
CA GLN A 2 9.62 -8.08 12.33
C GLN A 2 9.32 -7.43 10.97
N PRO A 3 8.07 -7.48 10.49
CA PRO A 3 7.71 -6.87 9.21
C PRO A 3 7.95 -5.36 9.21
N ILE A 4 8.33 -4.80 8.07
CA ILE A 4 8.57 -3.36 7.86
C ILE A 4 7.44 -2.50 8.46
N ARG A 5 6.20 -2.94 8.31
CA ARG A 5 5.02 -2.25 8.82
C ARG A 5 5.09 -1.92 10.34
N TYR A 6 5.73 -2.77 11.15
CA TYR A 6 5.89 -2.52 12.60
C TYR A 6 7.13 -1.69 12.93
N GLN A 7 8.04 -1.54 11.97
CA GLN A 7 9.29 -0.80 12.13
C GLN A 7 9.25 0.57 11.43
N THR A 8 8.16 0.90 10.74
CA THR A 8 8.02 2.14 9.96
C THR A 8 8.35 3.41 10.76
N PRO A 9 7.85 3.59 12.01
CA PRO A 9 8.21 4.77 12.81
C PRO A 9 9.70 4.86 13.09
N GLN A 10 10.37 3.74 13.41
CA GLN A 10 11.79 3.69 13.69
C GLN A 10 12.62 3.96 12.44
N ILE A 11 12.21 3.38 11.29
CA ILE A 11 12.85 3.60 10.00
C ILE A 11 12.76 5.09 9.62
N ARG A 12 11.56 5.69 9.74
CA ARG A 12 11.37 7.10 9.44
C ARG A 12 12.21 8.01 10.33
N LYS A 13 12.33 7.67 11.62
CA LYS A 13 13.22 8.39 12.55
C LYS A 13 14.68 8.29 12.14
N ALA A 14 15.16 7.09 11.80
CA ALA A 14 16.53 6.89 11.35
C ALA A 14 16.83 7.64 10.03
N LEU A 15 15.89 7.68 9.08
CA LEU A 15 16.04 8.47 7.85
C LEU A 15 16.16 9.96 8.14
N LYS A 16 15.40 10.49 9.11
CA LYS A 16 15.49 11.88 9.54
C LYS A 16 16.83 12.20 10.24
N GLU A 17 17.38 11.26 10.99
CA GLU A 17 18.71 11.41 11.60
C GLU A 17 19.81 11.38 10.54
N LEU A 18 19.67 10.56 9.50
CA LEU A 18 20.54 10.53 8.35
C LEU A 18 20.60 11.88 7.61
N GLU A 19 19.46 12.53 7.43
CA GLU A 19 19.38 13.85 6.82
C GLU A 19 20.13 14.92 7.63
N LYS A 20 20.00 14.89 8.96
CA LYS A 20 20.60 15.90 9.86
C LYS A 20 22.11 15.73 10.08
N SER A 21 22.64 14.59 9.82
CA SER A 21 24.05 14.27 10.10
C SER A 21 24.96 14.87 9.02
N THR A 22 25.26 16.12 9.15
CA THR A 22 26.21 16.94 8.36
C THR A 22 27.67 16.57 8.63
N THR A 23 28.09 15.37 8.37
CA THR A 23 29.52 15.04 8.40
C THR A 23 30.07 14.94 6.98
N ASP A 24 31.22 15.57 6.74
CA ASP A 24 31.94 15.79 5.49
C ASP A 24 32.28 14.57 4.60
N VAL A 25 31.74 13.39 4.89
CA VAL A 25 32.15 12.13 4.24
C VAL A 25 30.94 11.40 3.59
N ARG A 26 29.78 12.03 3.43
CA ARG A 26 28.59 11.31 2.92
C ARG A 26 28.35 11.55 1.44
N ASP A 27 28.00 10.45 0.78
CA ASP A 27 27.51 10.46 -0.60
C ASP A 27 26.23 11.30 -0.69
N PRO A 28 26.22 12.41 -1.47
CA PRO A 28 25.03 13.25 -1.67
C PRO A 28 23.82 12.46 -2.21
N ALA A 29 24.06 11.39 -2.96
CA ALA A 29 23.02 10.51 -3.46
C ALA A 29 22.29 9.79 -2.32
N ALA A 30 23.02 9.25 -1.35
CA ALA A 30 22.44 8.59 -0.18
C ALA A 30 21.58 9.52 0.68
N VAL A 31 21.96 10.80 0.80
CA VAL A 31 21.18 11.80 1.52
C VAL A 31 19.89 12.13 0.76
N SER A 32 19.95 12.29 -0.56
CA SER A 32 18.80 12.52 -1.42
C SER A 32 17.80 11.35 -1.38
N ASP A 33 18.31 10.12 -1.41
CA ASP A 33 17.48 8.92 -1.31
C ASP A 33 16.81 8.82 0.07
N ALA A 34 17.52 9.14 1.14
CA ALA A 34 16.95 9.15 2.49
C ALA A 34 15.83 10.20 2.63
N GLN A 35 15.99 11.38 2.05
CA GLN A 35 14.96 12.43 2.01
C GLN A 35 13.72 11.98 1.23
N SER A 36 13.93 11.35 0.07
CA SER A 36 12.85 10.82 -0.76
C SER A 36 12.05 9.75 -0.02
N LEU A 37 12.73 8.81 0.62
CA LEU A 37 12.11 7.75 1.43
C LEU A 37 11.39 8.31 2.67
N PHE A 38 11.99 9.30 3.35
CA PHE A 38 11.36 9.97 4.49
C PHE A 38 10.06 10.66 4.08
N SER A 39 10.07 11.35 2.94
CA SER A 39 8.87 12.01 2.38
C SER A 39 7.82 11.00 1.95
N ALA A 40 8.21 9.91 1.29
CA ALA A 40 7.30 8.84 0.89
C ALA A 40 6.62 8.19 2.10
N LEU A 41 7.36 7.87 3.16
CA LEU A 41 6.81 7.32 4.41
C LEU A 41 5.98 8.35 5.20
N GLY A 42 5.98 9.62 4.81
CA GLY A 42 5.09 10.67 5.30
C GLY A 42 3.74 10.73 4.57
N ASN A 43 3.56 9.97 3.51
CA ASN A 43 2.33 9.95 2.74
C ASN A 43 1.40 8.80 3.20
N PHE A 44 0.18 9.15 3.59
CA PHE A 44 -0.79 8.17 4.08
C PHE A 44 -1.14 7.09 3.03
N GLU A 45 -1.22 7.45 1.77
CA GLU A 45 -1.45 6.52 0.65
C GLU A 45 -0.36 5.43 0.58
N VAL A 46 0.90 5.81 0.81
CA VAL A 46 2.04 4.87 0.85
C VAL A 46 1.95 3.94 2.07
N ILE A 47 1.53 4.46 3.23
CA ILE A 47 1.35 3.64 4.43
C ILE A 47 0.25 2.60 4.22
N VAL A 48 -0.89 2.99 3.63
CA VAL A 48 -1.97 2.06 3.27
C VAL A 48 -1.48 0.99 2.30
N GLY A 49 -0.78 1.40 1.24
CA GLY A 49 -0.18 0.47 0.27
C GLY A 49 0.76 -0.53 0.93
N MET A 50 1.59 -0.08 1.88
CA MET A 50 2.51 -0.95 2.62
C MET A 50 1.76 -1.98 3.50
N VAL A 51 0.65 -1.61 4.12
CA VAL A 51 -0.19 -2.55 4.88
C VAL A 51 -0.80 -3.59 3.96
N ILE A 52 -1.37 -3.18 2.82
CA ILE A 52 -1.96 -4.08 1.82
C ILE A 52 -0.92 -5.09 1.31
N TRP A 53 0.25 -4.61 0.89
CA TRP A 53 1.33 -5.49 0.42
C TRP A 53 1.83 -6.44 1.50
N HIS A 54 1.93 -5.96 2.75
CA HIS A 54 2.29 -6.83 3.85
C HIS A 54 1.31 -8.01 3.99
N ASP A 55 0.02 -7.76 3.98
CA ASP A 55 -1.00 -8.78 4.20
C ASP A 55 -1.05 -9.79 3.04
N ILE A 56 -0.91 -9.33 1.80
CA ILE A 56 -0.82 -10.18 0.61
C ILE A 56 0.45 -11.05 0.67
N LEU A 57 1.62 -10.44 0.83
CA LEU A 57 2.89 -11.15 0.83
C LEU A 57 3.03 -12.09 2.03
N PHE A 58 2.49 -11.72 3.18
CA PHE A 58 2.47 -12.60 4.35
C PHE A 58 1.67 -13.88 4.09
N SER A 59 0.47 -13.75 3.51
CA SER A 59 -0.41 -14.87 3.20
C SER A 59 0.22 -15.80 2.15
N VAL A 60 0.79 -15.24 1.08
CA VAL A 60 1.53 -16.00 0.06
C VAL A 60 2.74 -16.71 0.67
N ASN A 61 3.54 -16.02 1.50
CA ASN A 61 4.72 -16.60 2.13
C ASN A 61 4.38 -17.76 3.10
N MET A 62 3.25 -17.65 3.82
CA MET A 62 2.76 -18.72 4.68
C MET A 62 2.47 -20.01 3.90
N VAL A 63 1.83 -19.91 2.75
CA VAL A 63 1.55 -21.05 1.87
C VAL A 63 2.82 -21.53 1.19
N SER A 64 3.63 -20.63 0.63
CA SER A 64 4.89 -20.97 -0.04
C SER A 64 5.84 -21.76 0.86
N LYS A 65 5.99 -21.38 2.13
CA LYS A 65 6.81 -22.13 3.09
C LYS A 65 6.30 -23.55 3.33
N LYS A 66 4.99 -23.74 3.36
CA LYS A 66 4.39 -25.09 3.50
C LYS A 66 4.63 -25.95 2.26
N LEU A 67 4.53 -25.34 1.07
CA LEU A 67 4.76 -26.03 -0.21
C LEU A 67 6.23 -26.41 -0.45
N GLN A 68 7.17 -25.72 0.20
CA GLN A 68 8.62 -26.04 0.13
C GLN A 68 9.03 -27.18 1.06
N SER A 69 8.12 -27.73 1.85
CA SER A 69 8.40 -28.89 2.71
C SER A 69 8.72 -30.14 1.88
N LYS A 70 9.71 -30.95 2.33
CA LYS A 70 10.17 -32.15 1.62
C LYS A 70 9.12 -33.25 1.43
N ILE A 71 8.04 -33.21 2.21
CA ILE A 71 6.96 -34.21 2.18
C ILE A 71 5.64 -33.45 1.97
N VAL A 72 5.35 -33.09 0.71
CA VAL A 72 4.08 -32.45 0.37
C VAL A 72 3.27 -33.38 -0.52
N CYS A 73 2.09 -33.79 -0.03
CA CYS A 73 1.12 -34.54 -0.82
C CYS A 73 0.37 -33.57 -1.74
N LEU A 74 0.06 -33.98 -2.98
CA LEU A 74 -0.65 -33.17 -3.98
C LEU A 74 -1.98 -32.63 -3.43
N ASP A 75 -2.75 -33.48 -2.75
CA ASP A 75 -4.04 -33.08 -2.17
C ASP A 75 -3.89 -31.99 -1.10
N ALA A 76 -2.83 -32.07 -0.29
CA ALA A 76 -2.52 -31.04 0.69
C ALA A 76 -2.11 -29.72 0.03
N THR A 77 -1.37 -29.78 -1.08
CA THR A 77 -1.01 -28.64 -1.91
C THR A 77 -2.24 -27.92 -2.44
N LEU A 78 -3.15 -28.66 -3.07
CA LEU A 78 -4.38 -28.12 -3.64
C LEU A 78 -5.22 -27.42 -2.56
N LYS A 79 -5.42 -28.05 -1.41
CA LYS A 79 -6.15 -27.44 -0.29
C LYS A 79 -5.50 -26.14 0.23
N GLN A 80 -4.15 -26.04 0.22
CA GLN A 80 -3.47 -24.82 0.64
C GLN A 80 -3.69 -23.70 -0.37
N ILE A 81 -3.66 -23.99 -1.67
CA ILE A 81 -3.90 -23.02 -2.74
C ILE A 81 -5.37 -22.56 -2.71
N GLU A 82 -6.31 -23.47 -2.60
CA GLU A 82 -7.74 -23.17 -2.46
C GLU A 82 -8.02 -22.27 -1.24
N GLY A 83 -7.36 -22.57 -0.11
CA GLY A 83 -7.43 -21.75 1.09
C GLY A 83 -6.88 -20.32 0.88
N LEU A 84 -5.80 -20.17 0.12
CA LEU A 84 -5.23 -18.88 -0.21
C LEU A 84 -6.16 -18.07 -1.13
N ILE A 85 -6.74 -18.69 -2.14
CA ILE A 85 -7.70 -18.06 -3.04
C ILE A 85 -8.94 -17.60 -2.25
N SER A 86 -9.48 -18.45 -1.38
CA SER A 86 -10.61 -18.11 -0.52
C SER A 86 -10.28 -16.95 0.43
N TYR A 87 -9.05 -16.91 0.96
CA TYR A 87 -8.58 -15.78 1.76
C TYR A 87 -8.57 -14.49 0.94
N PHE A 88 -8.04 -14.48 -0.29
CA PHE A 88 -8.02 -13.28 -1.12
C PHE A 88 -9.42 -12.83 -1.56
N GLN A 89 -10.33 -13.76 -1.82
CA GLN A 89 -11.73 -13.43 -2.11
C GLN A 89 -12.40 -12.71 -0.92
N LYS A 90 -12.14 -13.18 0.30
CA LYS A 90 -12.61 -12.49 1.51
C LYS A 90 -11.91 -11.13 1.69
N TYR A 91 -10.59 -11.09 1.51
CA TYR A 91 -9.78 -9.88 1.63
C TYR A 91 -10.21 -8.79 0.63
N ARG A 92 -10.61 -9.19 -0.58
CA ARG A 92 -11.18 -8.30 -1.59
C ARG A 92 -12.39 -7.51 -1.09
N ASN A 93 -13.22 -8.13 -0.29
CA ASN A 93 -14.45 -7.53 0.20
C ASN A 93 -14.25 -6.71 1.49
N GLU A 94 -13.44 -7.20 2.41
CA GLU A 94 -13.33 -6.68 3.77
C GLU A 94 -11.95 -6.08 4.08
N GLY A 95 -10.91 -6.45 3.32
CA GLY A 95 -9.51 -6.12 3.63
C GLY A 95 -9.18 -4.65 3.51
N PHE A 96 -9.85 -3.91 2.62
CA PHE A 96 -9.57 -2.49 2.43
C PHE A 96 -9.81 -1.67 3.70
N ASP A 97 -10.97 -1.82 4.32
CA ASP A 97 -11.34 -1.06 5.51
C ASP A 97 -10.43 -1.43 6.71
N SER A 98 -10.12 -2.72 6.84
CA SER A 98 -9.14 -3.20 7.82
C SER A 98 -7.75 -2.60 7.61
N SER A 99 -7.28 -2.53 6.36
CA SER A 99 -5.98 -1.93 6.01
C SER A 99 -5.94 -0.44 6.32
N ILE A 100 -7.03 0.29 6.10
CA ILE A 100 -7.16 1.70 6.44
C ILE A 100 -7.05 1.92 7.96
N GLU A 101 -7.74 1.13 8.78
CA GLU A 101 -7.67 1.26 10.24
C GLU A 101 -6.26 0.98 10.79
N ILE A 102 -5.59 -0.03 10.26
CA ILE A 102 -4.19 -0.32 10.61
C ILE A 102 -3.27 0.83 10.18
N ALA A 103 -3.47 1.36 8.96
CA ALA A 103 -2.67 2.47 8.46
C ALA A 103 -2.87 3.75 9.27
N LYS A 104 -4.09 4.02 9.75
CA LYS A 104 -4.37 5.14 10.67
C LYS A 104 -3.58 5.02 11.98
N THR A 105 -3.51 3.80 12.55
CA THR A 105 -2.72 3.56 13.76
C THR A 105 -1.24 3.87 13.52
N ILE A 106 -0.67 3.37 12.42
CA ILE A 106 0.73 3.63 12.05
C ILE A 106 0.98 5.12 11.80
N ALA A 107 0.06 5.81 11.10
CA ALA A 107 0.15 7.23 10.83
C ALA A 107 0.11 8.05 12.14
N SER A 108 -0.75 7.68 13.09
CA SER A 108 -0.82 8.29 14.42
C SER A 108 0.50 8.16 15.19
N ASP A 109 1.14 6.99 15.15
CA ASP A 109 2.45 6.76 15.79
C ASP A 109 3.58 7.61 15.20
N MET A 110 3.38 8.15 14.00
CA MET A 110 4.33 8.99 13.28
C MET A 110 3.93 10.46 13.19
N ASP A 111 2.86 10.89 13.87
CA ASP A 111 2.29 12.24 13.79
C ASP A 111 1.95 12.65 12.33
N ILE A 112 1.44 11.69 11.54
CA ILE A 112 1.02 11.93 10.15
C ILE A 112 -0.51 12.02 10.11
N GLU A 113 -1.02 13.06 9.43
CA GLU A 113 -2.45 13.18 9.20
C GLU A 113 -2.96 12.09 8.24
N PRO A 114 -3.95 11.26 8.64
CA PRO A 114 -4.45 10.14 7.83
C PRO A 114 -5.38 10.64 6.71
N LYS A 115 -4.83 11.38 5.74
CA LYS A 115 -5.55 11.92 4.59
C LYS A 115 -4.95 11.45 3.27
N PHE A 116 -5.81 11.07 2.35
CA PHE A 116 -5.40 10.84 0.97
C PHE A 116 -5.13 12.17 0.28
N PRO A 117 -4.07 12.26 -0.54
CA PRO A 117 -3.80 13.47 -1.29
C PRO A 117 -4.95 13.77 -2.26
N THR A 118 -5.39 15.02 -2.29
CA THR A 118 -6.40 15.46 -3.25
C THR A 118 -5.79 15.45 -4.64
N LYS A 119 -6.11 14.46 -5.46
CA LYS A 119 -5.72 14.46 -6.87
C LYS A 119 -6.46 15.60 -7.54
N HIS A 120 -5.76 16.68 -7.90
CA HIS A 120 -6.31 17.70 -8.79
C HIS A 120 -6.58 17.04 -10.14
N GLN A 121 -7.84 16.69 -10.40
CA GLN A 121 -8.26 16.36 -11.75
C GLN A 121 -8.06 17.62 -12.60
N GLY A 122 -7.10 17.57 -13.52
CA GLY A 122 -6.89 18.65 -14.48
C GLY A 122 -8.21 18.86 -15.24
N LYS A 123 -8.89 19.97 -14.96
CA LYS A 123 -10.10 20.33 -15.73
C LYS A 123 -9.69 20.43 -17.19
N ARG A 124 -10.12 19.42 -17.99
CA ARG A 124 -10.00 19.49 -19.45
C ARG A 124 -10.67 20.78 -19.89
N LYS A 125 -9.95 21.68 -20.57
CA LYS A 125 -10.55 22.87 -21.18
C LYS A 125 -11.60 22.39 -22.17
N LYS A 126 -12.89 22.61 -21.88
CA LYS A 126 -13.99 22.30 -22.77
C LYS A 126 -13.81 23.11 -24.04
N GLN A 127 -13.92 22.47 -25.20
CA GLN A 127 -13.98 23.13 -26.49
C GLN A 127 -15.38 23.75 -26.66
N PHE A 128 -15.48 24.88 -27.33
CA PHE A 128 -16.66 25.78 -27.32
C PHE A 128 -17.96 25.17 -27.86
N ASP A 129 -17.94 23.96 -28.46
CA ASP A 129 -19.07 23.28 -29.10
C ASP A 129 -19.59 22.03 -28.36
N GLU A 130 -19.13 21.73 -27.15
CA GLU A 130 -19.65 20.62 -26.37
C GLU A 130 -20.98 21.01 -25.69
N ILE A 131 -22.08 20.49 -26.23
CA ILE A 131 -23.42 20.53 -25.65
C ILE A 131 -23.36 19.99 -24.22
N ASN A 132 -24.03 20.68 -23.29
CA ASN A 132 -24.16 20.34 -21.89
C ASN A 132 -24.92 19.01 -21.68
N ASP A 133 -24.30 17.88 -21.93
CA ASP A 133 -24.68 16.66 -21.24
C ASP A 133 -24.07 16.79 -19.85
N GLN A 134 -24.95 16.98 -18.88
CA GLN A 134 -24.65 16.88 -17.46
C GLN A 134 -24.37 15.40 -17.14
N ASP A 135 -23.24 14.89 -17.62
CA ASP A 135 -22.61 13.77 -16.98
C ASP A 135 -22.14 14.31 -15.62
N GLU A 136 -22.93 14.08 -14.59
CA GLU A 136 -22.50 14.05 -13.23
C GLU A 136 -21.38 12.99 -13.16
N GLU A 137 -20.18 13.38 -13.56
CA GLU A 137 -18.97 12.69 -13.20
C GLU A 137 -18.96 12.67 -11.67
N LEU A 138 -19.51 11.59 -11.12
CA LEU A 138 -19.39 11.28 -9.69
C LEU A 138 -17.90 11.44 -9.35
N GLN A 139 -17.55 12.57 -8.73
CA GLN A 139 -16.20 12.80 -8.23
C GLN A 139 -15.96 11.77 -7.14
N ARG A 140 -15.41 10.63 -7.54
CA ARG A 140 -14.98 9.60 -6.60
C ARG A 140 -14.04 10.26 -5.61
N SER A 141 -14.28 10.06 -4.33
CA SER A 141 -13.35 10.52 -3.31
C SER A 141 -11.96 9.92 -3.58
N SER A 142 -10.89 10.59 -3.18
CA SER A 142 -9.52 10.07 -3.35
C SER A 142 -9.36 8.67 -2.75
N LEU A 143 -10.09 8.39 -1.67
CA LEU A 143 -10.16 7.07 -1.03
C LEU A 143 -10.79 6.02 -1.96
N GLU A 144 -11.92 6.32 -2.62
CA GLU A 144 -12.59 5.40 -3.53
C GLU A 144 -11.76 5.15 -4.79
N SER A 145 -11.11 6.17 -5.32
CA SER A 145 -10.18 6.03 -6.43
C SER A 145 -9.04 5.10 -6.06
N PHE A 146 -8.44 5.24 -4.89
CA PHE A 146 -7.38 4.36 -4.42
C PHE A 146 -7.89 2.92 -4.22
N LYS A 147 -9.11 2.74 -3.69
CA LYS A 147 -9.72 1.42 -3.53
C LYS A 147 -9.87 0.72 -4.89
N VAL A 148 -10.40 1.41 -5.89
CA VAL A 148 -10.71 0.82 -7.20
C VAL A 148 -9.46 0.65 -8.06
N GLU A 149 -8.62 1.69 -8.14
CA GLU A 149 -7.49 1.74 -9.07
C GLU A 149 -6.23 1.04 -8.55
N TYR A 150 -6.15 0.84 -7.23
CA TYR A 150 -4.97 0.24 -6.61
C TYR A 150 -5.31 -1.05 -5.86
N PHE A 151 -6.14 -0.98 -4.80
CA PHE A 151 -6.40 -2.13 -3.94
C PHE A 151 -7.06 -3.30 -4.69
N LEU A 152 -8.18 -3.04 -5.39
CA LEU A 152 -8.88 -4.10 -6.11
C LEU A 152 -8.03 -4.69 -7.23
N VAL A 153 -7.28 -3.87 -7.95
CA VAL A 153 -6.39 -4.33 -9.04
C VAL A 153 -5.34 -5.31 -8.50
N ILE A 154 -4.70 -4.99 -7.38
CA ILE A 154 -3.66 -5.85 -6.79
C ILE A 154 -4.27 -7.16 -6.24
N VAL A 155 -5.41 -7.08 -5.56
CA VAL A 155 -6.05 -8.27 -5.00
C VAL A 155 -6.62 -9.16 -6.11
N ASP A 156 -7.23 -8.61 -7.14
CA ASP A 156 -7.71 -9.37 -8.30
C ASP A 156 -6.56 -10.05 -9.05
N ALA A 157 -5.41 -9.39 -9.19
CA ALA A 157 -4.20 -10.00 -9.74
C ALA A 157 -3.61 -11.11 -8.87
N ALA A 158 -3.88 -11.11 -7.56
CA ALA A 158 -3.43 -12.18 -6.66
C ALA A 158 -4.38 -13.40 -6.65
N ILE A 159 -5.58 -13.28 -7.20
CA ILE A 159 -6.59 -14.36 -7.29
C ILE A 159 -6.43 -15.16 -8.59
N VAL A 160 -5.94 -14.55 -9.67
CA VAL A 160 -5.76 -15.17 -11.00
C VAL A 160 -4.52 -16.04 -11.04
#